data_430a359fd8b8aaaad11059c9cfa2895e
#
_entry.id   430a359fd8b8aaaad11059c9cfa2895e
#
_cell.length_a   1.000
_cell.length_b   1.000
_cell.length_c   1.000
_cell.angle_alpha   90.00
_cell.angle_beta   90.00
_cell.angle_gamma   90.00
#
_symmetry.space_group_name_H-M   'P 1'
#
loop_
_entity.id
_entity.type
_entity.pdbx_description
1 polymer ?
#
loop_
_entity_poly.entity_id
_entity_poly.type
_entity_poly.pdbx_seq_one_letter_code
_entity_poly.pdbx_strand_id
1 'polypeptide(L)'
;MNKLKICVSHQPDETLVSELRENLRSYNFAAAGEYALDPFLITHRSEKNALMGGVFAYLRFQWLIIDLLWVHEDYRRRGLGAQLLQKAEEIALSYGVNRFRLNTASFQKGLSLYQTQGYEIFAELPSANVVDGKLVPFTDYYLKKEVS
;
A
#
# COMPACT_ATOMS: atom_id res chain seq x y z
N MET A 1 -22.30 35.35 -14.56
CA MET A 1 -21.61 34.30 -13.74
C MET A 1 -22.05 32.90 -14.19
N ASN A 2 -21.14 32.07 -14.50
CA ASN A 2 -21.45 30.66 -14.80
C ASN A 2 -21.96 29.97 -13.54
N LYS A 3 -23.16 29.38 -13.62
CA LYS A 3 -23.67 28.56 -12.53
C LYS A 3 -22.86 27.26 -12.47
N LEU A 4 -22.31 26.99 -11.30
CA LEU A 4 -21.67 25.70 -11.05
C LEU A 4 -22.75 24.62 -10.96
N LYS A 5 -22.48 23.48 -11.59
CA LYS A 5 -23.39 22.35 -11.60
C LYS A 5 -22.68 21.14 -10.99
N ILE A 6 -23.32 20.52 -10.01
CA ILE A 6 -22.83 19.28 -9.42
C ILE A 6 -23.41 18.13 -10.23
N CYS A 7 -22.52 17.25 -10.72
CA CYS A 7 -22.88 16.04 -11.45
C CYS A 7 -22.39 14.82 -10.69
N VAL A 8 -23.23 13.79 -10.61
CA VAL A 8 -22.90 12.52 -9.97
C VAL A 8 -22.89 11.40 -11.01
N SER A 9 -21.83 10.59 -11.00
CA SER A 9 -21.76 9.39 -11.84
C SER A 9 -21.37 8.20 -10.99
N HIS A 10 -22.15 7.13 -11.08
CA HIS A 10 -21.85 5.84 -10.45
C HIS A 10 -21.00 4.93 -11.35
N GLN A 11 -20.68 5.39 -12.55
CA GLN A 11 -19.75 4.77 -13.49
C GLN A 11 -18.70 5.83 -13.85
N PRO A 12 -17.67 6.02 -13.00
CA PRO A 12 -16.70 7.07 -13.19
C PRO A 12 -15.97 6.96 -14.54
N ASP A 13 -15.91 8.09 -15.25
CA ASP A 13 -15.12 8.20 -16.46
C ASP A 13 -13.63 8.28 -16.09
N GLU A 14 -12.84 7.31 -16.57
CA GLU A 14 -11.41 7.26 -16.27
C GLU A 14 -10.64 8.50 -16.76
N THR A 15 -11.09 9.11 -17.85
CA THR A 15 -10.49 10.37 -18.35
C THR A 15 -10.68 11.50 -17.35
N LEU A 16 -11.88 11.64 -16.78
CA LEU A 16 -12.16 12.66 -15.78
C LEU A 16 -11.44 12.38 -14.47
N VAL A 17 -11.34 11.11 -14.07
CA VAL A 17 -10.57 10.72 -12.88
C VAL A 17 -9.09 11.07 -13.08
N SER A 18 -8.53 10.80 -14.26
CA SER A 18 -7.15 11.15 -14.59
C SER A 18 -6.92 12.66 -14.59
N GLU A 19 -7.88 13.42 -15.10
CA GLU A 19 -7.83 14.88 -15.07
C GLU A 19 -7.83 15.42 -13.62
N LEU A 20 -8.68 14.86 -12.75
CA LEU A 20 -8.65 15.20 -11.32
C LEU A 20 -7.30 14.92 -10.68
N ARG A 21 -6.72 13.76 -10.97
CA ARG A 21 -5.39 13.40 -10.46
C ARG A 21 -4.31 14.38 -10.92
N GLU A 22 -4.33 14.73 -12.20
CA GLU A 22 -3.33 15.62 -12.76
C GLU A 22 -3.47 17.06 -12.21
N ASN A 23 -4.70 17.54 -12.07
CA ASN A 23 -4.95 18.85 -11.49
C ASN A 23 -4.50 18.92 -10.02
N LEU A 24 -4.77 17.88 -9.25
CA LEU A 24 -4.31 17.78 -7.87
C LEU A 24 -2.78 17.68 -7.79
N ARG A 25 -2.19 16.90 -8.67
CA ARG A 25 -0.73 16.75 -8.75
C ARG A 25 -0.05 18.08 -9.05
N SER A 26 -0.59 18.83 -10.01
CA SER A 26 -0.06 20.15 -10.36
C SER A 26 -0.16 21.13 -9.20
N TYR A 27 -1.27 21.11 -8.47
CA TYR A 27 -1.43 21.91 -7.26
C TYR A 27 -0.42 21.53 -6.19
N ASN A 28 -0.25 20.23 -5.94
CA ASN A 28 0.69 19.72 -4.94
C ASN A 28 2.15 20.06 -5.30
N PHE A 29 2.48 19.97 -6.59
CA PHE A 29 3.82 20.35 -7.08
C PHE A 29 4.12 21.82 -6.79
N ALA A 30 3.17 22.70 -7.09
CA ALA A 30 3.35 24.14 -6.85
C ALA A 30 3.46 24.46 -5.36
N ALA A 31 2.73 23.74 -4.51
CA ALA A 31 2.69 23.99 -3.06
C ALA A 31 3.82 23.34 -2.28
N ALA A 32 4.22 22.13 -2.64
CA ALA A 32 5.13 21.28 -1.85
C ALA A 32 6.36 20.80 -2.62
N GLY A 33 6.49 21.16 -3.90
CA GLY A 33 7.58 20.71 -4.75
C GLY A 33 7.32 19.35 -5.38
N GLU A 34 8.28 18.90 -6.16
CA GLU A 34 8.20 17.60 -6.86
C GLU A 34 8.25 16.44 -5.87
N TYR A 35 7.38 15.49 -6.09
CA TYR A 35 7.48 14.19 -5.46
C TYR A 35 7.33 13.10 -6.53
N ALA A 36 8.27 12.17 -6.54
CA ALA A 36 8.20 11.01 -7.40
C ALA A 36 7.45 9.90 -6.67
N LEU A 37 6.66 9.12 -7.39
CA LEU A 37 6.03 7.93 -6.85
C LEU A 37 6.94 6.71 -6.94
N ASP A 38 7.92 6.70 -7.80
CA ASP A 38 8.91 5.62 -8.00
C ASP A 38 8.36 4.23 -7.65
N PRO A 39 7.30 3.76 -8.34
CA PRO A 39 6.70 2.46 -8.03
C PRO A 39 7.63 1.33 -8.44
N PHE A 40 7.64 0.26 -7.66
CA PHE A 40 8.38 -0.95 -8.01
C PHE A 40 7.63 -2.21 -7.59
N LEU A 41 7.94 -3.30 -8.27
CA LEU A 41 7.37 -4.60 -8.03
C LEU A 41 8.50 -5.60 -7.83
N ILE A 42 8.45 -6.36 -6.73
CA ILE A 42 9.35 -7.47 -6.47
C ILE A 42 8.51 -8.74 -6.49
N THR A 43 8.91 -9.73 -7.27
CA THR A 43 8.18 -10.98 -7.37
C THR A 43 9.07 -12.17 -7.12
N HIS A 44 8.49 -13.21 -6.52
CA HIS A 44 9.07 -14.53 -6.44
C HIS A 44 8.28 -15.47 -7.36
N ARG A 45 8.98 -16.11 -8.30
CA ARG A 45 8.35 -16.97 -9.29
C ARG A 45 8.89 -18.39 -9.19
N SER A 46 8.05 -19.37 -9.50
CA SER A 46 8.47 -20.75 -9.62
C SER A 46 9.30 -20.97 -10.90
N GLU A 47 9.92 -22.13 -11.01
CA GLU A 47 10.62 -22.55 -12.23
C GLU A 47 9.71 -22.53 -13.46
N LYS A 48 8.43 -22.77 -13.28
CA LYS A 48 7.41 -22.70 -14.33
C LYS A 48 6.86 -21.27 -14.52
N ASN A 49 7.50 -20.27 -13.94
CA ASN A 49 7.14 -18.86 -14.01
C ASN A 49 5.78 -18.51 -13.38
N ALA A 50 5.24 -19.35 -12.50
CA ALA A 50 4.04 -19.00 -11.72
C ALA A 50 4.39 -18.05 -10.60
N LEU A 51 3.48 -17.10 -10.29
CA LEU A 51 3.68 -16.15 -9.21
C LEU A 51 3.51 -16.85 -7.85
N MET A 52 4.57 -16.88 -7.05
CA MET A 52 4.57 -17.49 -5.72
C MET A 52 4.50 -16.47 -4.59
N GLY A 53 4.84 -15.23 -4.86
CA GLY A 53 4.74 -14.11 -3.93
C GLY A 53 5.23 -12.83 -4.57
N GLY A 54 4.91 -11.72 -3.94
CA GLY A 54 5.36 -10.44 -4.43
C GLY A 54 4.99 -9.30 -3.50
N VAL A 55 5.64 -8.19 -3.71
CA VAL A 55 5.36 -6.92 -3.06
C VAL A 55 5.31 -5.81 -4.10
N PHE A 56 4.25 -5.03 -4.06
CA PHE A 56 4.14 -3.78 -4.82
C PHE A 56 4.22 -2.63 -3.84
N ALA A 57 5.12 -1.69 -4.13
CA ALA A 57 5.40 -0.57 -3.25
C ALA A 57 5.78 0.67 -4.06
N TYR A 58 5.73 1.82 -3.42
CA TYR A 58 6.15 3.07 -4.02
C TYR A 58 6.66 4.05 -2.96
N LEU A 59 7.46 5.02 -3.40
CA LEU A 59 7.96 6.09 -2.54
C LEU A 59 7.07 7.31 -2.69
N ARG A 60 6.67 7.92 -1.57
CA ARG A 60 5.89 9.14 -1.56
C ARG A 60 6.16 9.94 -0.27
N PHE A 61 6.48 11.21 -0.41
CA PHE A 61 6.71 12.12 0.72
C PHE A 61 7.70 11.56 1.76
N GLN A 62 8.80 10.98 1.28
CA GLN A 62 9.83 10.37 2.13
C GLN A 62 9.34 9.16 2.95
N TRP A 63 8.33 8.48 2.46
CA TRP A 63 7.86 7.20 2.98
C TRP A 63 7.87 6.14 1.90
N LEU A 64 8.30 4.93 2.26
CA LEU A 64 7.98 3.73 1.50
C LEU A 64 6.57 3.30 1.88
N ILE A 65 5.70 3.18 0.89
CA ILE A 65 4.35 2.67 1.07
C ILE A 65 4.30 1.27 0.50
N ILE A 66 4.10 0.29 1.38
CA ILE A 66 3.86 -1.10 0.98
C ILE A 66 2.37 -1.20 0.67
N ASP A 67 2.04 -1.26 -0.61
CA ASP A 67 0.65 -1.27 -1.06
C ASP A 67 0.08 -2.69 -1.12
N LEU A 68 0.84 -3.63 -1.67
CA LEU A 68 0.44 -5.04 -1.77
C LEU A 68 1.59 -5.94 -1.32
N LEU A 69 1.31 -6.90 -0.48
CA LEU A 69 2.22 -8.00 -0.13
C LEU A 69 1.41 -9.29 -0.08
N TRP A 70 1.82 -10.26 -0.88
CA TRP A 70 1.15 -11.55 -0.96
C TRP A 70 2.15 -12.67 -1.13
N VAL A 71 1.88 -13.79 -0.46
CA VAL A 71 2.63 -15.05 -0.60
C VAL A 71 1.64 -16.18 -0.78
N HIS A 72 1.86 -17.00 -1.79
CA HIS A 72 1.05 -18.20 -2.05
C HIS A 72 1.03 -19.11 -0.81
N GLU A 73 -0.10 -19.70 -0.50
CA GLU A 73 -0.29 -20.49 0.73
C GLU A 73 0.72 -21.62 0.91
N ASP A 74 1.12 -22.29 -0.18
CA ASP A 74 2.09 -23.37 -0.16
C ASP A 74 3.51 -22.89 0.18
N TYR A 75 3.76 -21.61 0.12
CA TYR A 75 5.08 -20.99 0.34
C TYR A 75 5.11 -20.12 1.59
N ARG A 76 4.02 -20.07 2.35
CA ARG A 76 3.97 -19.36 3.64
C ARG A 76 4.79 -20.09 4.69
N ARG A 77 5.16 -19.37 5.76
CA ARG A 77 5.98 -19.88 6.88
C ARG A 77 7.38 -20.33 6.48
N ARG A 78 7.88 -19.88 5.34
CA ARG A 78 9.24 -20.15 4.84
C ARG A 78 10.10 -18.88 4.80
N GLY A 79 9.63 -17.78 5.39
CA GLY A 79 10.34 -16.50 5.41
C GLY A 79 10.25 -15.69 4.13
N LEU A 80 9.46 -16.10 3.15
CA LEU A 80 9.36 -15.40 1.86
C LEU A 80 8.77 -14.00 2.00
N GLY A 81 7.72 -13.84 2.82
CA GLY A 81 7.14 -12.54 3.09
C GLY A 81 8.13 -11.56 3.72
N ALA A 82 8.93 -12.04 4.68
CA ALA A 82 9.99 -11.25 5.30
C ALA A 82 11.07 -10.83 4.28
N GLN A 83 11.48 -11.75 3.41
CA GLN A 83 12.46 -11.46 2.36
C GLN A 83 11.96 -10.40 1.38
N LEU A 84 10.70 -10.50 0.95
CA LEU A 84 10.09 -9.52 0.05
C LEU A 84 10.02 -8.14 0.70
N LEU A 85 9.61 -8.10 1.97
CA LEU A 85 9.51 -6.86 2.73
C LEU A 85 10.88 -6.21 2.92
N GLN A 86 11.88 -6.99 3.33
CA GLN A 86 13.26 -6.51 3.50
C GLN A 86 13.84 -5.99 2.19
N LYS A 87 13.55 -6.65 1.08
CA LYS A 87 14.01 -6.19 -0.23
C LYS A 87 13.39 -4.87 -0.63
N ALA A 88 12.11 -4.65 -0.32
CA ALA A 88 11.45 -3.38 -0.54
C ALA A 88 12.08 -2.26 0.32
N GLU A 89 12.37 -2.57 1.58
CA GLU A 89 13.06 -1.62 2.50
C GLU A 89 14.46 -1.28 2.00
N GLU A 90 15.24 -2.25 1.51
CA GLU A 90 16.56 -2.01 0.91
C GLU A 90 16.49 -1.05 -0.27
N ILE A 91 15.50 -1.21 -1.14
CA ILE A 91 15.28 -0.30 -2.28
C ILE A 91 14.99 1.11 -1.77
N ALA A 92 14.10 1.26 -0.80
CA ALA A 92 13.80 2.56 -0.20
C ALA A 92 15.05 3.22 0.41
N LEU A 93 15.84 2.45 1.15
CA LEU A 93 17.09 2.93 1.75
C LEU A 93 18.09 3.40 0.68
N SER A 94 18.14 2.74 -0.48
CA SER A 94 18.99 3.16 -1.59
C SER A 94 18.60 4.52 -2.16
N TYR A 95 17.35 4.93 -1.98
CA TYR A 95 16.86 6.28 -2.32
C TYR A 95 16.94 7.27 -1.15
N GLY A 96 17.54 6.88 -0.03
CA GLY A 96 17.61 7.73 1.17
C GLY A 96 16.34 7.79 1.98
N VAL A 97 15.38 6.88 1.72
CA VAL A 97 14.11 6.81 2.44
C VAL A 97 14.20 5.74 3.52
N ASN A 98 14.06 6.14 4.77
CA ASN A 98 14.24 5.28 5.95
C ASN A 98 12.97 5.13 6.79
N ARG A 99 11.83 5.48 6.23
CA ARG A 99 10.51 5.37 6.88
C ARG A 99 9.58 4.54 6.00
N PHE A 100 8.92 3.56 6.60
CA PHE A 100 8.10 2.59 5.89
C PHE A 100 6.74 2.51 6.56
N ARG A 101 5.67 2.38 5.78
CA ARG A 101 4.31 2.24 6.30
C ARG A 101 3.48 1.30 5.46
N LEU A 102 2.49 0.71 6.11
CA LEU A 102 1.52 -0.19 5.48
C LEU A 102 0.24 -0.22 6.33
N ASN A 103 -0.79 -0.82 5.78
CA ASN A 103 -1.96 -1.18 6.56
C ASN A 103 -2.34 -2.64 6.29
N THR A 104 -2.97 -3.27 7.28
CA THR A 104 -3.44 -4.65 7.21
C THR A 104 -4.70 -4.83 8.05
N ALA A 105 -5.63 -5.63 7.56
CA ALA A 105 -6.86 -5.93 8.29
C ALA A 105 -6.67 -7.12 9.23
N SER A 106 -7.41 -7.12 10.34
CA SER A 106 -7.32 -8.17 11.37
C SER A 106 -7.67 -9.57 10.86
N PHE A 107 -8.47 -9.69 9.78
CA PHE A 107 -8.74 -10.99 9.16
C PHE A 107 -7.59 -11.50 8.28
N GLN A 108 -6.64 -10.64 7.92
CA GLN A 108 -5.42 -11.03 7.22
C GLN A 108 -4.39 -11.56 8.22
N LYS A 109 -3.54 -12.48 7.78
CA LYS A 109 -2.57 -13.14 8.68
C LYS A 109 -1.20 -12.44 8.73
N GLY A 110 -1.11 -11.22 8.18
CA GLY A 110 0.16 -10.50 8.03
C GLY A 110 0.65 -9.75 9.26
N LEU A 111 -0.23 -9.46 10.22
CA LEU A 111 0.11 -8.58 11.35
C LEU A 111 1.35 -9.06 12.12
N SER A 112 1.42 -10.35 12.44
CA SER A 112 2.56 -10.90 13.19
C SER A 112 3.86 -10.81 12.41
N LEU A 113 3.82 -10.99 11.09
CA LEU A 113 4.97 -10.79 10.22
C LEU A 113 5.50 -9.37 10.32
N TYR A 114 4.62 -8.38 10.19
CA TYR A 114 5.02 -6.98 10.22
C TYR A 114 5.60 -6.60 11.57
N GLN A 115 4.95 -7.02 12.66
CA GLN A 115 5.46 -6.76 14.01
C GLN A 115 6.82 -7.41 14.26
N THR A 116 7.02 -8.65 13.79
CA THR A 116 8.32 -9.34 13.87
C THR A 116 9.39 -8.61 13.08
N GLN A 117 9.03 -7.96 11.98
CA GLN A 117 9.95 -7.16 11.16
C GLN A 117 10.17 -5.75 11.70
N GLY A 118 9.62 -5.42 12.86
CA GLY A 118 9.84 -4.14 13.53
C GLY A 118 8.82 -3.06 13.24
N TYR A 119 7.70 -3.40 12.60
CA TYR A 119 6.60 -2.46 12.40
C TYR A 119 5.77 -2.34 13.67
N GLU A 120 5.36 -1.13 14.01
CA GLU A 120 4.50 -0.83 15.15
C GLU A 120 3.15 -0.26 14.68
N ILE A 121 2.09 -0.64 15.37
CA ILE A 121 0.75 -0.10 15.11
C ILE A 121 0.71 1.35 15.62
N PHE A 122 0.35 2.30 14.76
CA PHE A 122 0.17 3.68 15.16
C PHE A 122 -1.27 4.17 15.05
N ALA A 123 -2.14 3.42 14.37
CA ALA A 123 -3.57 3.71 14.30
C ALA A 123 -4.37 2.45 14.06
N GLU A 124 -5.59 2.43 14.58
CA GLU A 124 -6.56 1.35 14.41
C GLU A 124 -7.90 1.95 13.98
N LEU A 125 -8.52 1.38 12.95
CA LEU A 125 -9.84 1.77 12.50
C LEU A 125 -10.80 0.59 12.62
N PRO A 126 -11.82 0.70 13.50
CA PRO A 126 -12.94 -0.24 13.48
C PRO A 126 -13.63 -0.16 12.12
N SER A 127 -13.79 -1.31 11.48
CA SER A 127 -14.33 -1.43 10.14
C SER A 127 -15.26 -2.64 10.08
N ALA A 128 -16.00 -2.81 9.00
CA ALA A 128 -16.86 -3.96 8.82
C ALA A 128 -17.07 -4.25 7.33
N ASN A 129 -17.23 -5.52 7.01
CA ASN A 129 -17.72 -5.98 5.71
C ASN A 129 -19.15 -6.48 5.82
N VAL A 130 -19.85 -6.49 4.71
CA VAL A 130 -21.15 -7.15 4.61
C VAL A 130 -20.92 -8.54 4.00
N VAL A 131 -21.22 -9.58 4.81
CA VAL A 131 -21.12 -10.98 4.40
C VAL A 131 -22.50 -11.61 4.60
N ASP A 132 -23.09 -12.12 3.53
CA ASP A 132 -24.45 -12.69 3.54
C ASP A 132 -25.49 -11.76 4.19
N GLY A 133 -25.44 -10.47 3.87
CA GLY A 133 -26.34 -9.44 4.40
C GLY A 133 -26.10 -9.03 5.85
N LYS A 134 -25.03 -9.52 6.48
CA LYS A 134 -24.67 -9.20 7.87
C LYS A 134 -23.37 -8.42 7.94
N LEU A 135 -23.30 -7.46 8.87
CA LEU A 135 -22.05 -6.77 9.16
C LEU A 135 -21.12 -7.70 9.93
N VAL A 136 -19.92 -7.90 9.39
CA VAL A 136 -18.83 -8.64 10.03
C VAL A 136 -17.74 -7.64 10.39
N PRO A 137 -17.57 -7.31 11.68
CA PRO A 137 -16.58 -6.31 12.09
C PRO A 137 -15.15 -6.86 11.98
N PHE A 138 -14.24 -5.96 11.67
CA PHE A 138 -12.81 -6.20 11.73
C PHE A 138 -12.11 -4.90 12.11
N THR A 139 -10.81 -4.99 12.39
CA THR A 139 -9.98 -3.80 12.64
C THR A 139 -8.99 -3.63 11.50
N ASP A 140 -8.89 -2.42 10.97
CA ASP A 140 -7.85 -2.04 10.01
C ASP A 140 -6.70 -1.42 10.80
N TYR A 141 -5.51 -2.05 10.76
CA TYR A 141 -4.31 -1.60 11.45
C TYR A 141 -3.42 -0.81 10.51
N TYR A 142 -2.93 0.32 10.98
CA TYR A 142 -1.92 1.11 10.29
C TYR A 142 -0.60 0.99 11.03
N LEU A 143 0.43 0.55 10.33
CA LEU A 143 1.74 0.27 10.91
C LEU A 143 2.82 1.08 10.24
N LYS A 144 3.86 1.39 11.00
CA LYS A 144 5.05 2.08 10.52
C LYS A 144 6.32 1.49 11.10
N LYS A 145 7.42 1.73 10.41
CA LYS A 145 8.78 1.41 10.85
C LYS A 145 9.70 2.54 10.41
N GLU A 146 10.55 2.98 11.32
CA GLU A 146 11.59 3.96 11.02
C GLU A 146 12.93 3.35 11.38
N VAL A 147 13.93 3.52 10.53
CA VAL A 147 15.28 3.02 10.76
C VAL A 147 16.29 4.14 10.69
N SER A 148 17.41 3.93 11.36
CA SER A 148 18.49 4.94 11.45
C SER A 148 19.30 5.03 10.15
#